data_6361fac2fdcf4c3686cefee6f111dfd2
#
_entry.id   6361fac2fdcf4c3686cefee6f111dfd2
#
_cell.length_a   1.000
_cell.length_b   1.000
_cell.length_c   1.000
_cell.angle_alpha   90.00
_cell.angle_beta   90.00
_cell.angle_gamma   90.00
#
_symmetry.space_group_name_H-M   'P 1'
#
loop_
_entity.id
_entity.type
_entity.pdbx_description
1 polymer ?
#
loop_
_entity_poly.entity_id
_entity_poly.type
_entity_poly.pdbx_seq_one_letter_code
_entity_poly.pdbx_strand_id
1 'polypeptide(L)'
;MVAAVRYRALFGIPLLLAVAAVLWSFLASSGPIQWMDNGTFIADASEGRYFSDTLGPLDHPLYLFVTTALFAHFGPLVLSFMNSMLLIPLGWAIFRLAKGIGATSQQALLAIAAAVLCHCVFWVSTKAEVYLLHTLLVTLAYMVHFRDKSRLGLLTALFVIGILTGLAAAIHQLTFIVLFPLYVQLVWQHRARVLLTIPGFVLGFAVAIPGVLQEMQNGLSLIDIGHRYLIGIPDNPTEQSWQGSLFRFDDMWHEKNSVGLLMLSLLGPQLVALVLFPRSRRLRLLWCAAVLNFIFAVSYNVTDRFTFFLPGAVLLSIIGVIHVQAWLARRKAAVVAYALPFSGPVTILAVYAVYASGAVSLPTHKEALPFRDDIHYFMAPYLRDRSAETFVHSYEQSAPQGALIVADWTPNGALRSAQASGLLKGRTIALCEGAQDIESYLNGPGAFLARTSYCSSISDRFDLQTLAVGYELRAK
;
A
#
# COMPACT_ATOMS: atom_id res chain seq x y z
N MET A 1 29.43 21.49 30.25
CA MET A 1 29.51 21.80 28.80
C MET A 1 29.72 20.54 27.95
N VAL A 2 30.70 19.68 28.22
CA VAL A 2 30.98 18.43 27.47
C VAL A 2 29.79 17.44 27.45
N ALA A 3 29.07 17.28 28.54
CA ALA A 3 27.89 16.40 28.62
C ALA A 3 26.71 16.92 27.75
N ALA A 4 26.48 18.23 27.72
CA ALA A 4 25.43 18.84 26.89
C ALA A 4 25.73 18.73 25.38
N VAL A 5 27.00 18.81 24.99
CA VAL A 5 27.44 18.62 23.59
C VAL A 5 27.27 17.17 23.17
N ARG A 6 27.63 16.19 24.01
CA ARG A 6 27.36 14.77 23.76
C ARG A 6 25.86 14.45 23.66
N TYR A 7 25.01 15.07 24.47
CA TYR A 7 23.56 14.87 24.41
C TYR A 7 22.94 15.41 23.13
N ARG A 8 23.41 16.60 22.66
CA ARG A 8 22.95 17.19 21.38
C ARG A 8 23.38 16.37 20.16
N ALA A 9 24.61 15.86 20.18
CA ALA A 9 25.13 15.00 19.09
C ALA A 9 24.35 13.68 18.99
N LEU A 10 24.02 13.06 20.11
CA LEU A 10 23.26 11.78 20.17
C LEU A 10 21.79 11.93 19.77
N PHE A 11 21.20 13.14 19.87
CA PHE A 11 19.85 13.41 19.39
C PHE A 11 19.83 13.67 17.88
N GLY A 12 20.87 14.28 17.32
CA GLY A 12 20.99 14.61 15.91
C GLY A 12 21.03 13.37 15.01
N ILE A 13 21.70 12.29 15.43
CA ILE A 13 21.82 11.06 14.62
C ILE A 13 20.47 10.42 14.29
N PRO A 14 19.57 10.10 15.25
CA PRO A 14 18.26 9.54 14.93
C PRO A 14 17.40 10.41 14.04
N LEU A 15 17.48 11.74 14.19
CA LEU A 15 16.79 12.67 13.31
C LEU A 15 17.35 12.60 11.88
N LEU A 16 18.67 12.60 11.73
CA LEU A 16 19.32 12.45 10.42
C LEU A 16 18.94 11.13 9.75
N LEU A 17 18.88 10.03 10.51
CA LEU A 17 18.46 8.72 10.00
C LEU A 17 17.01 8.75 9.51
N ALA A 18 16.10 9.36 10.27
CA ALA A 18 14.70 9.50 9.86
C ALA A 18 14.56 10.36 8.60
N VAL A 19 15.27 11.49 8.53
CA VAL A 19 15.27 12.36 7.34
C VAL A 19 15.88 11.65 6.14
N ALA A 20 17.01 10.97 6.31
CA ALA A 20 17.66 10.22 5.24
C ALA A 20 16.75 9.10 4.69
N ALA A 21 16.01 8.41 5.56
CA ALA A 21 15.05 7.38 5.14
C ALA A 21 13.92 7.96 4.27
N VAL A 22 13.37 9.12 4.65
CA VAL A 22 12.35 9.82 3.84
C VAL A 22 12.93 10.30 2.51
N LEU A 23 14.11 10.90 2.52
CA LEU A 23 14.78 11.33 1.28
C LEU A 23 15.09 10.14 0.36
N TRP A 24 15.49 9.00 0.91
CA TRP A 24 15.72 7.80 0.12
C TRP A 24 14.43 7.32 -0.56
N SER A 25 13.29 7.37 0.13
CA SER A 25 12.00 7.05 -0.48
C SER A 25 11.69 7.97 -1.68
N PHE A 26 11.94 9.28 -1.58
CA PHE A 26 11.80 10.19 -2.72
C PHE A 26 12.71 9.80 -3.91
N LEU A 27 13.95 9.47 -3.65
CA LEU A 27 14.91 9.08 -4.69
C LEU A 27 14.55 7.75 -5.36
N ALA A 28 13.96 6.82 -4.61
CA ALA A 28 13.52 5.52 -5.10
C ALA A 28 12.11 5.55 -5.70
N SER A 29 11.37 6.65 -5.62
CA SER A 29 10.02 6.76 -6.15
C SER A 29 9.95 6.43 -7.63
N SER A 30 8.94 5.65 -8.01
CA SER A 30 8.60 5.35 -9.39
C SER A 30 8.16 6.63 -10.11
N GLY A 31 8.27 6.67 -11.43
CA GLY A 31 7.72 7.75 -12.24
C GLY A 31 6.19 7.73 -12.26
N PRO A 32 5.55 8.58 -13.09
CA PRO A 32 4.10 8.62 -13.23
C PRO A 32 3.53 7.41 -14.00
N ILE A 33 4.36 6.55 -14.58
CA ILE A 33 3.96 5.32 -15.24
C ILE A 33 4.25 4.16 -14.30
N GLN A 34 3.20 3.47 -13.86
CA GLN A 34 3.30 2.44 -12.82
C GLN A 34 2.48 1.20 -13.18
N TRP A 35 2.96 0.04 -12.71
CA TRP A 35 2.30 -1.24 -12.89
C TRP A 35 1.09 -1.40 -11.96
N MET A 36 0.17 -2.33 -12.31
CA MET A 36 -0.91 -2.79 -11.43
C MET A 36 -1.81 -1.63 -10.95
N ASP A 37 -2.37 -1.76 -9.76
CA ASP A 37 -3.24 -0.77 -9.11
C ASP A 37 -2.60 0.62 -9.01
N ASN A 38 -1.28 0.66 -8.84
CA ASN A 38 -0.55 1.93 -8.76
C ASN A 38 -0.74 2.78 -10.04
N GLY A 39 -0.70 2.13 -11.21
CA GLY A 39 -0.98 2.78 -12.48
C GLY A 39 -2.46 3.09 -12.67
N THR A 40 -3.34 2.20 -12.22
CA THR A 40 -4.80 2.39 -12.28
C THR A 40 -5.22 3.61 -11.45
N PHE A 41 -4.68 3.79 -10.24
CA PHE A 41 -4.97 4.98 -9.42
C PHE A 41 -4.55 6.30 -10.09
N ILE A 42 -3.45 6.30 -10.84
CA ILE A 42 -3.02 7.49 -11.60
C ILE A 42 -3.99 7.76 -12.76
N ALA A 43 -4.42 6.72 -13.45
CA ALA A 43 -5.37 6.82 -14.54
C ALA A 43 -6.74 7.32 -14.05
N ASP A 44 -7.29 6.71 -13.01
CA ASP A 44 -8.59 7.09 -12.43
C ASP A 44 -8.58 8.55 -11.93
N ALA A 45 -7.47 8.98 -11.31
CA ALA A 45 -7.30 10.38 -10.92
C ALA A 45 -7.31 11.33 -12.13
N SER A 46 -6.78 10.91 -13.30
CA SER A 46 -6.75 11.72 -14.53
C SER A 46 -8.12 11.88 -15.17
N GLU A 47 -9.02 10.94 -14.98
CA GLU A 47 -10.38 10.97 -15.49
C GLU A 47 -11.26 12.01 -14.80
N GLY A 48 -10.76 12.61 -13.72
CA GLY A 48 -11.46 13.63 -12.95
C GLY A 48 -12.64 13.06 -12.16
N ARG A 49 -12.71 11.76 -12.02
CA ARG A 49 -13.79 11.04 -11.36
C ARG A 49 -13.46 10.79 -9.90
N TYR A 50 -14.48 10.88 -9.09
CA TYR A 50 -14.42 10.72 -7.65
C TYR A 50 -14.43 9.25 -7.21
N PHE A 51 -14.72 8.34 -8.12
CA PHE A 51 -14.71 6.90 -7.90
C PHE A 51 -14.31 6.18 -9.19
N SER A 52 -13.70 5.02 -9.00
CA SER A 52 -13.25 4.18 -10.08
C SER A 52 -14.44 3.52 -10.80
N ASP A 53 -14.48 3.64 -12.11
CA ASP A 53 -15.41 2.85 -12.94
C ASP A 53 -14.97 1.39 -13.05
N THR A 54 -13.67 1.13 -12.84
CA THR A 54 -13.10 -0.20 -12.98
C THR A 54 -13.31 -1.04 -11.72
N LEU A 55 -13.19 -0.42 -10.53
CA LEU A 55 -13.21 -1.10 -9.24
C LEU A 55 -14.52 -0.85 -8.47
N GLY A 56 -15.32 0.12 -8.90
CA GLY A 56 -16.61 0.46 -8.33
C GLY A 56 -16.61 1.71 -7.46
N PRO A 57 -17.82 2.26 -7.17
CA PRO A 57 -17.96 3.57 -6.55
C PRO A 57 -17.49 3.66 -5.09
N LEU A 58 -17.31 2.53 -4.41
CA LEU A 58 -16.86 2.49 -3.02
C LEU A 58 -15.41 2.00 -2.88
N ASP A 59 -14.70 1.86 -3.98
CA ASP A 59 -13.31 1.49 -3.93
C ASP A 59 -12.44 2.71 -3.63
N HIS A 60 -11.91 2.78 -2.43
CA HIS A 60 -11.00 3.82 -1.93
C HIS A 60 -11.47 5.29 -2.10
N PRO A 61 -12.75 5.66 -1.82
CA PRO A 61 -13.30 6.97 -2.20
C PRO A 61 -12.53 8.19 -1.66
N LEU A 62 -12.00 8.13 -0.43
CA LEU A 62 -11.19 9.25 0.07
C LEU A 62 -9.84 9.37 -0.66
N TYR A 63 -9.22 8.25 -0.99
CA TYR A 63 -7.96 8.26 -1.72
C TYR A 63 -8.15 8.85 -3.12
N LEU A 64 -9.16 8.39 -3.86
CA LEU A 64 -9.48 8.89 -5.20
C LEU A 64 -9.88 10.37 -5.16
N PHE A 65 -10.64 10.82 -4.15
CA PHE A 65 -10.93 12.24 -3.98
C PHE A 65 -9.67 13.09 -3.85
N VAL A 66 -8.73 12.67 -3.01
CA VAL A 66 -7.47 13.39 -2.80
C VAL A 66 -6.59 13.36 -4.05
N THR A 67 -6.45 12.19 -4.69
CA THR A 67 -5.59 12.03 -5.87
C THR A 67 -6.13 12.75 -7.09
N THR A 68 -7.44 12.74 -7.31
CA THR A 68 -8.10 13.52 -8.38
C THR A 68 -7.86 15.01 -8.20
N ALA A 69 -8.03 15.53 -6.98
CA ALA A 69 -7.77 16.94 -6.70
C ALA A 69 -6.28 17.32 -6.92
N LEU A 70 -5.36 16.45 -6.49
CA LEU A 70 -3.92 16.68 -6.70
C LEU A 70 -3.55 16.59 -8.18
N PHE A 71 -4.09 15.62 -8.90
CA PHE A 71 -3.84 15.46 -10.33
C PHE A 71 -4.30 16.68 -11.12
N ALA A 72 -5.50 17.17 -10.85
CA ALA A 72 -6.08 18.34 -11.53
C ALA A 72 -5.20 19.61 -11.40
N HIS A 73 -4.48 19.76 -10.28
CA HIS A 73 -3.65 20.95 -10.03
C HIS A 73 -2.17 20.79 -10.40
N PHE A 74 -1.63 19.58 -10.28
CA PHE A 74 -0.19 19.33 -10.37
C PHE A 74 0.19 18.24 -11.40
N GLY A 75 -0.79 17.60 -12.03
CA GLY A 75 -0.57 16.53 -13.01
C GLY A 75 -0.12 15.18 -12.38
N PRO A 76 0.24 14.20 -13.22
CA PRO A 76 0.50 12.82 -12.79
C PRO A 76 1.74 12.69 -11.89
N LEU A 77 2.73 13.56 -12.04
CA LEU A 77 4.00 13.46 -11.32
C LEU A 77 3.81 13.61 -9.80
N VAL A 78 2.85 14.42 -9.35
CA VAL A 78 2.61 14.61 -7.91
C VAL A 78 2.17 13.31 -7.24
N LEU A 79 1.43 12.44 -7.94
CA LEU A 79 0.96 11.18 -7.39
C LEU A 79 2.11 10.20 -7.15
N SER A 80 3.17 10.25 -7.98
CA SER A 80 4.39 9.47 -7.79
C SER A 80 5.11 9.78 -6.49
N PHE A 81 4.98 11.02 -5.98
CA PHE A 81 5.66 11.48 -4.76
C PHE A 81 4.72 11.63 -3.57
N MET A 82 3.40 11.54 -3.77
CA MET A 82 2.41 11.77 -2.71
C MET A 82 2.69 10.89 -1.49
N ASN A 83 2.96 9.61 -1.69
CA ASN A 83 3.21 8.69 -0.59
C ASN A 83 4.56 8.97 0.11
N SER A 84 5.61 9.34 -0.62
CA SER A 84 6.85 9.80 0.00
C SER A 84 6.62 11.07 0.85
N MET A 85 5.76 12.00 0.40
CA MET A 85 5.37 13.18 1.17
C MET A 85 4.56 12.81 2.41
N LEU A 86 3.67 11.82 2.33
CA LEU A 86 2.88 11.33 3.46
C LEU A 86 3.74 10.71 4.58
N LEU A 87 4.97 10.31 4.30
CA LEU A 87 5.90 9.87 5.34
C LEU A 87 6.21 10.98 6.37
N ILE A 88 6.11 12.25 6.00
CA ILE A 88 6.37 13.38 6.89
C ILE A 88 5.30 13.46 8.00
N PRO A 89 3.99 13.58 7.68
CA PRO A 89 2.95 13.56 8.71
C PRO A 89 2.85 12.21 9.42
N LEU A 90 3.14 11.10 8.76
CA LEU A 90 3.21 9.78 9.40
C LEU A 90 4.35 9.73 10.43
N GLY A 91 5.53 10.21 10.09
CA GLY A 91 6.67 10.31 11.02
C GLY A 91 6.33 11.16 12.25
N TRP A 92 5.65 12.30 12.04
CA TRP A 92 5.13 13.11 13.14
C TRP A 92 4.13 12.35 14.01
N ALA A 93 3.17 11.62 13.39
CA ALA A 93 2.19 10.81 14.13
C ALA A 93 2.87 9.68 14.93
N ILE A 94 3.85 8.98 14.34
CA ILE A 94 4.68 7.97 15.02
C ILE A 94 5.41 8.59 16.21
N PHE A 95 6.06 9.74 16.01
CA PHE A 95 6.76 10.45 17.10
C PHE A 95 5.83 10.75 18.26
N ARG A 96 4.67 11.34 17.98
CA ARG A 96 3.67 11.73 18.98
C ARG A 96 3.06 10.51 19.69
N LEU A 97 2.76 9.44 18.94
CA LEU A 97 2.26 8.18 19.47
C LEU A 97 3.30 7.53 20.39
N ALA A 98 4.55 7.42 19.96
CA ALA A 98 5.64 6.86 20.75
C ALA A 98 5.85 7.66 22.05
N LYS A 99 5.82 9.00 21.99
CA LYS A 99 5.87 9.85 23.19
C LYS A 99 4.67 9.62 24.10
N GLY A 100 3.46 9.48 23.55
CA GLY A 100 2.22 9.22 24.30
C GLY A 100 2.24 7.91 25.09
N ILE A 101 2.97 6.91 24.61
CA ILE A 101 3.14 5.62 25.32
C ILE A 101 4.37 5.59 26.24
N GLY A 102 5.15 6.67 26.33
CA GLY A 102 6.27 6.82 27.25
C GLY A 102 7.66 6.58 26.66
N ALA A 103 7.79 6.53 25.32
CA ALA A 103 9.09 6.42 24.67
C ALA A 103 9.93 7.70 24.85
N THR A 104 11.26 7.56 24.87
CA THR A 104 12.18 8.69 24.77
C THR A 104 12.12 9.31 23.36
N SER A 105 12.57 10.56 23.20
CA SER A 105 12.60 11.19 21.88
C SER A 105 13.54 10.44 20.91
N GLN A 106 14.63 9.88 21.41
CA GLN A 106 15.54 9.02 20.64
C GLN A 106 14.85 7.76 20.14
N GLN A 107 14.08 7.07 21.00
CA GLN A 107 13.29 5.90 20.63
C GLN A 107 12.24 6.25 19.56
N ALA A 108 11.57 7.38 19.74
CA ALA A 108 10.55 7.84 18.78
C ALA A 108 11.15 8.14 17.40
N LEU A 109 12.31 8.79 17.32
CA LEU A 109 13.01 9.05 16.05
C LEU A 109 13.54 7.78 15.39
N LEU A 110 14.09 6.85 16.16
CA LEU A 110 14.53 5.54 15.64
C LEU A 110 13.33 4.71 15.15
N ALA A 111 12.18 4.81 15.82
CA ALA A 111 10.96 4.14 15.39
C ALA A 111 10.45 4.70 14.04
N ILE A 112 10.59 6.01 13.79
CA ILE A 112 10.30 6.60 12.48
C ILE A 112 11.20 5.99 11.41
N ALA A 113 12.53 6.01 11.62
CA ALA A 113 13.47 5.45 10.66
C ALA A 113 13.20 3.95 10.41
N ALA A 114 12.93 3.17 11.47
CA ALA A 114 12.61 1.75 11.36
C ALA A 114 11.27 1.49 10.64
N ALA A 115 10.28 2.35 10.83
CA ALA A 115 9.01 2.25 10.13
C ALA A 115 9.16 2.60 8.64
N VAL A 116 9.81 3.71 8.32
CA VAL A 116 10.01 4.15 6.93
C VAL A 116 10.85 3.15 6.14
N LEU A 117 11.91 2.58 6.74
CA LEU A 117 12.80 1.60 6.10
C LEU A 117 12.26 0.17 6.14
N CYS A 118 11.11 -0.09 6.77
CA CYS A 118 10.42 -1.37 6.68
C CYS A 118 10.01 -1.65 5.23
N HIS A 119 10.18 -2.86 4.75
CA HIS A 119 9.94 -3.26 3.36
C HIS A 119 8.58 -2.78 2.82
N CYS A 120 7.46 -3.14 3.49
CA CYS A 120 6.12 -2.77 3.03
C CYS A 120 5.90 -1.25 3.02
N VAL A 121 6.36 -0.55 4.07
CA VAL A 121 6.22 0.92 4.16
C VAL A 121 7.03 1.60 3.06
N PHE A 122 8.28 1.15 2.85
CA PHE A 122 9.14 1.71 1.82
C PHE A 122 8.57 1.45 0.42
N TRP A 123 8.09 0.23 0.14
CA TRP A 123 7.50 -0.13 -1.14
C TRP A 123 6.30 0.78 -1.47
N VAL A 124 5.35 0.90 -0.55
CA VAL A 124 4.16 1.74 -0.70
C VAL A 124 4.53 3.22 -0.83
N SER A 125 5.55 3.67 -0.10
CA SER A 125 5.97 5.09 -0.14
C SER A 125 6.56 5.52 -1.48
N THR A 126 7.01 4.58 -2.31
CA THR A 126 7.61 4.86 -3.62
C THR A 126 6.63 4.81 -4.79
N LYS A 127 5.35 4.57 -4.53
CA LYS A 127 4.31 4.32 -5.55
C LYS A 127 3.01 5.08 -5.23
N ALA A 128 2.14 5.21 -6.23
CA ALA A 128 0.76 5.68 -6.03
C ALA A 128 -0.07 4.54 -5.42
N GLU A 129 -0.27 4.57 -4.09
CA GLU A 129 -0.86 3.46 -3.34
C GLU A 129 -1.64 3.96 -2.11
N VAL A 130 -2.76 3.32 -1.81
CA VAL A 130 -3.76 3.78 -0.82
C VAL A 130 -3.32 3.60 0.64
N TYR A 131 -2.48 2.60 0.93
CA TYR A 131 -2.25 2.11 2.29
C TYR A 131 -1.48 3.08 3.18
N LEU A 132 -0.69 4.01 2.62
CA LEU A 132 0.07 4.94 3.47
C LEU A 132 -0.83 6.01 4.08
N LEU A 133 -1.79 6.55 3.31
CA LEU A 133 -2.79 7.49 3.82
C LEU A 133 -3.68 6.80 4.86
N HIS A 134 -4.10 5.56 4.60
CA HIS A 134 -4.83 4.73 5.56
C HIS A 134 -4.04 4.56 6.86
N THR A 135 -2.77 4.16 6.78
CA THR A 135 -1.88 3.95 7.93
C THR A 135 -1.67 5.23 8.75
N LEU A 136 -1.57 6.37 8.09
CA LEU A 136 -1.51 7.67 8.76
C LEU A 136 -2.75 7.90 9.63
N LEU A 137 -3.95 7.72 9.09
CA LEU A 137 -5.22 7.94 9.80
C LEU A 137 -5.37 6.98 10.99
N VAL A 138 -5.04 5.70 10.80
CA VAL A 138 -5.01 4.70 11.87
C VAL A 138 -4.02 5.10 12.98
N THR A 139 -2.81 5.52 12.60
CA THR A 139 -1.78 5.96 13.57
C THR A 139 -2.23 7.20 14.34
N LEU A 140 -2.91 8.13 13.68
CA LEU A 140 -3.50 9.31 14.31
C LEU A 140 -4.61 8.94 15.31
N ALA A 141 -5.45 7.94 15.03
CA ALA A 141 -6.47 7.46 15.95
C ALA A 141 -5.83 6.93 17.25
N TYR A 142 -4.79 6.10 17.14
CA TYR A 142 -4.01 5.65 18.32
C TYR A 142 -3.31 6.81 19.03
N MET A 143 -2.74 7.77 18.30
CA MET A 143 -2.12 8.97 18.87
C MET A 143 -3.11 9.78 19.71
N VAL A 144 -4.32 10.01 19.22
CA VAL A 144 -5.38 10.73 19.95
C VAL A 144 -5.79 9.95 21.21
N HIS A 145 -5.88 8.61 21.12
CA HIS A 145 -6.20 7.76 22.27
C HIS A 145 -5.17 7.89 23.41
N PHE A 146 -3.88 7.92 23.08
CA PHE A 146 -2.81 8.00 24.10
C PHE A 146 -2.41 9.42 24.48
N ARG A 147 -3.03 10.45 23.90
CA ARG A 147 -2.77 11.83 24.26
C ARG A 147 -3.26 12.12 25.67
N ASP A 148 -2.57 13.02 26.37
CA ASP A 148 -3.01 13.53 27.67
C ASP A 148 -4.41 14.18 27.53
N LYS A 149 -5.37 13.60 28.25
CA LYS A 149 -6.78 14.00 28.18
C LYS A 149 -7.10 15.31 28.89
N SER A 150 -6.17 15.86 29.68
CA SER A 150 -6.32 17.17 30.29
C SER A 150 -6.39 18.31 29.25
N ARG A 151 -5.77 18.12 28.09
CA ARG A 151 -5.70 19.12 27.00
C ARG A 151 -6.78 18.96 25.92
N LEU A 152 -7.35 17.81 25.82
CA LEU A 152 -8.43 17.50 24.87
C LEU A 152 -9.49 16.73 25.67
N GLY A 153 -10.64 17.35 25.90
CA GLY A 153 -11.74 16.69 26.63
C GLY A 153 -12.03 15.29 26.07
N LEU A 154 -12.38 14.34 26.92
CA LEU A 154 -12.68 12.96 26.53
C LEU A 154 -13.69 12.88 25.37
N LEU A 155 -14.73 13.71 25.42
CA LEU A 155 -15.81 13.71 24.42
C LEU A 155 -15.26 14.12 23.05
N THR A 156 -14.43 15.19 23.02
CA THR A 156 -13.75 15.63 21.79
C THR A 156 -12.80 14.54 21.25
N ALA A 157 -12.08 13.86 22.15
CA ALA A 157 -11.18 12.77 21.74
C ALA A 157 -11.95 11.62 21.08
N LEU A 158 -13.08 11.20 21.67
CA LEU A 158 -13.92 10.14 21.10
C LEU A 158 -14.49 10.56 19.72
N PHE A 159 -14.99 11.78 19.61
CA PHE A 159 -15.49 12.31 18.34
C PHE A 159 -14.42 12.34 17.27
N VAL A 160 -13.19 12.83 17.59
CA VAL A 160 -12.06 12.86 16.65
C VAL A 160 -11.60 11.45 16.26
N ILE A 161 -11.58 10.49 17.21
CA ILE A 161 -11.29 9.08 16.88
C ILE A 161 -12.35 8.56 15.89
N GLY A 162 -13.62 8.91 16.09
CA GLY A 162 -14.69 8.59 15.15
C GLY A 162 -14.42 9.14 13.75
N ILE A 163 -14.08 10.44 13.64
CA ILE A 163 -13.73 11.06 12.33
C ILE A 163 -12.58 10.32 11.66
N LEU A 164 -11.48 10.08 12.38
CA LEU A 164 -10.31 9.38 11.84
C LEU A 164 -10.64 7.96 11.40
N THR A 165 -11.51 7.26 12.14
CA THR A 165 -12.01 5.93 11.76
C THR A 165 -12.84 5.99 10.49
N GLY A 166 -13.77 6.96 10.38
CA GLY A 166 -14.59 7.15 9.18
C GLY A 166 -13.75 7.49 7.95
N LEU A 167 -12.79 8.42 8.07
CA LEU A 167 -11.85 8.74 6.99
C LEU A 167 -10.99 7.52 6.60
N ALA A 168 -10.47 6.77 7.57
CA ALA A 168 -9.68 5.58 7.29
C ALA A 168 -10.53 4.48 6.62
N ALA A 169 -11.78 4.28 7.06
CA ALA A 169 -12.73 3.37 6.42
C ALA A 169 -13.08 3.82 4.99
N ALA A 170 -13.20 5.12 4.73
CA ALA A 170 -13.40 5.63 3.38
C ALA A 170 -12.15 5.45 2.46
N ILE A 171 -11.03 4.96 3.01
CA ILE A 171 -9.90 4.50 2.22
C ILE A 171 -9.92 2.98 2.11
N HIS A 172 -10.07 2.26 3.24
CA HIS A 172 -9.99 0.79 3.22
C HIS A 172 -10.67 0.16 4.44
N GLN A 173 -11.43 -0.91 4.21
CA GLN A 173 -12.13 -1.70 5.24
C GLN A 173 -11.19 -2.38 6.26
N LEU A 174 -9.90 -2.51 5.97
CA LEU A 174 -8.86 -2.94 6.91
C LEU A 174 -8.86 -2.14 8.23
N THR A 175 -9.41 -0.92 8.20
CA THR A 175 -9.65 -0.06 9.37
C THR A 175 -10.32 -0.80 10.51
N PHE A 176 -11.33 -1.61 10.22
CA PHE A 176 -12.09 -2.33 11.25
C PHE A 176 -11.25 -3.38 11.95
N ILE A 177 -10.33 -4.03 11.25
CA ILE A 177 -9.41 -5.02 11.83
C ILE A 177 -8.38 -4.34 12.72
N VAL A 178 -7.72 -3.29 12.20
CA VAL A 178 -6.60 -2.65 12.90
C VAL A 178 -7.08 -1.83 14.10
N LEU A 179 -8.24 -1.18 14.01
CA LEU A 179 -8.80 -0.40 15.12
C LEU A 179 -9.68 -1.22 16.07
N PHE A 180 -9.98 -2.49 15.77
CA PHE A 180 -10.77 -3.33 16.66
C PHE A 180 -10.28 -3.35 18.11
N PRO A 181 -8.99 -3.58 18.42
CA PRO A 181 -8.50 -3.57 19.81
C PRO A 181 -8.68 -2.20 20.48
N LEU A 182 -8.53 -1.11 19.73
CA LEU A 182 -8.79 0.23 20.24
C LEU A 182 -10.24 0.38 20.68
N TYR A 183 -11.19 -0.01 19.83
CA TYR A 183 -12.62 0.10 20.16
C TYR A 183 -13.03 -0.81 21.32
N VAL A 184 -12.49 -2.04 21.41
CA VAL A 184 -12.69 -2.90 22.58
C VAL A 184 -12.21 -2.19 23.87
N GLN A 185 -11.03 -1.55 23.81
CA GLN A 185 -10.54 -0.81 24.96
C GLN A 185 -11.40 0.44 25.28
N LEU A 186 -11.86 1.17 24.26
CA LEU A 186 -12.74 2.34 24.44
C LEU A 186 -14.08 1.94 25.09
N VAL A 187 -14.71 0.87 24.62
CA VAL A 187 -15.94 0.32 25.20
C VAL A 187 -15.71 -0.06 26.67
N TRP A 188 -14.64 -0.79 26.94
CA TRP A 188 -14.29 -1.18 28.31
C TRP A 188 -14.07 0.01 29.23
N GLN A 189 -13.39 1.05 28.77
CA GLN A 189 -13.04 2.23 29.60
C GLN A 189 -14.18 3.24 29.71
N HIS A 190 -14.96 3.45 28.66
CA HIS A 190 -15.89 4.59 28.53
C HIS A 190 -17.35 4.19 28.35
N ARG A 191 -17.63 2.87 28.21
CA ARG A 191 -18.98 2.30 28.09
C ARG A 191 -19.83 3.06 27.05
N ALA A 192 -21.03 3.52 27.38
CA ALA A 192 -21.93 4.22 26.46
C ALA A 192 -21.34 5.51 25.83
N ARG A 193 -20.31 6.12 26.44
CA ARG A 193 -19.70 7.33 25.89
C ARG A 193 -18.99 7.05 24.55
N VAL A 194 -18.62 5.79 24.27
CA VAL A 194 -18.03 5.39 22.97
C VAL A 194 -18.99 5.68 21.81
N LEU A 195 -20.31 5.76 22.04
CA LEU A 195 -21.31 6.10 21.02
C LEU A 195 -21.04 7.48 20.39
N LEU A 196 -20.28 8.36 21.06
CA LEU A 196 -19.85 9.64 20.47
C LEU A 196 -18.88 9.47 19.30
N THR A 197 -18.29 8.28 19.11
CA THR A 197 -17.52 8.00 17.90
C THR A 197 -18.40 7.84 16.67
N ILE A 198 -19.70 7.51 16.82
CA ILE A 198 -20.63 7.28 15.70
C ILE A 198 -20.83 8.54 14.85
N PRO A 199 -21.26 9.71 15.42
CA PRO A 199 -21.39 10.92 14.61
C PRO A 199 -20.06 11.37 14.01
N GLY A 200 -18.94 11.14 14.71
CA GLY A 200 -17.60 11.37 14.15
C GLY A 200 -17.32 10.44 12.95
N PHE A 201 -17.65 9.16 13.06
CA PHE A 201 -17.49 8.19 11.97
C PHE A 201 -18.32 8.60 10.74
N VAL A 202 -19.59 8.93 10.94
CA VAL A 202 -20.48 9.37 9.83
C VAL A 202 -19.90 10.60 9.13
N LEU A 203 -19.40 11.58 9.90
CA LEU A 203 -18.76 12.77 9.32
C LEU A 203 -17.49 12.42 8.55
N GLY A 204 -16.63 11.55 9.08
CA GLY A 204 -15.40 11.11 8.40
C GLY A 204 -15.66 10.26 7.16
N PHE A 205 -16.69 9.42 7.20
CA PHE A 205 -17.08 8.56 6.08
C PHE A 205 -17.92 9.28 5.02
N ALA A 206 -18.33 10.54 5.28
CA ALA A 206 -19.22 11.30 4.39
C ALA A 206 -18.67 11.44 2.96
N VAL A 207 -17.36 11.37 2.77
CA VAL A 207 -16.71 11.36 1.46
C VAL A 207 -17.13 10.16 0.59
N ALA A 208 -17.61 9.07 1.17
CA ALA A 208 -18.11 7.90 0.45
C ALA A 208 -19.61 7.99 0.09
N ILE A 209 -20.34 9.00 0.59
CA ILE A 209 -21.78 9.13 0.33
C ILE A 209 -22.12 9.19 -1.17
N PRO A 210 -21.41 9.92 -2.03
CA PRO A 210 -21.71 9.92 -3.46
C PRO A 210 -21.67 8.51 -4.07
N GLY A 211 -20.66 7.69 -3.71
CA GLY A 211 -20.58 6.31 -4.15
C GLY A 211 -21.73 5.44 -3.63
N VAL A 212 -22.12 5.61 -2.37
CA VAL A 212 -23.31 4.92 -1.80
C VAL A 212 -24.59 5.29 -2.57
N LEU A 213 -24.77 6.57 -2.88
CA LEU A 213 -25.93 7.03 -3.64
C LEU A 213 -25.95 6.48 -5.06
N GLN A 214 -24.79 6.38 -5.70
CA GLN A 214 -24.70 5.78 -7.03
C GLN A 214 -25.06 4.30 -7.00
N GLU A 215 -24.57 3.53 -6.03
CA GLU A 215 -24.93 2.10 -5.90
C GLU A 215 -26.44 1.94 -5.62
N MET A 216 -27.04 2.84 -4.83
CA MET A 216 -28.49 2.85 -4.64
C MET A 216 -29.25 3.14 -5.94
N GLN A 217 -28.75 4.06 -6.77
CA GLN A 217 -29.33 4.34 -8.11
C GLN A 217 -29.19 3.13 -9.05
N ASN A 218 -28.15 2.32 -8.88
CA ASN A 218 -27.97 1.05 -9.58
C ASN A 218 -28.89 -0.08 -9.07
N GLY A 219 -29.77 0.23 -8.09
CA GLY A 219 -30.77 -0.70 -7.56
C GLY A 219 -30.34 -1.52 -6.36
N LEU A 220 -29.19 -1.25 -5.75
CA LEU A 220 -28.72 -1.98 -4.57
C LEU A 220 -29.35 -1.42 -3.29
N SER A 221 -29.72 -2.31 -2.37
CA SER A 221 -30.10 -1.93 -1.00
C SER A 221 -28.88 -1.50 -0.17
N LEU A 222 -29.10 -0.72 0.90
CA LEU A 222 -28.03 -0.35 1.83
C LEU A 222 -27.32 -1.58 2.46
N ILE A 223 -28.04 -2.69 2.63
CA ILE A 223 -27.48 -3.94 3.16
C ILE A 223 -26.54 -4.55 2.13
N ASP A 224 -26.95 -4.63 0.87
CA ASP A 224 -26.13 -5.15 -0.23
C ASP A 224 -24.88 -4.29 -0.45
N ILE A 225 -25.04 -2.96 -0.38
CA ILE A 225 -23.91 -2.01 -0.45
C ILE A 225 -22.93 -2.24 0.70
N GLY A 226 -23.45 -2.38 1.93
CA GLY A 226 -22.60 -2.69 3.09
C GLY A 226 -21.88 -4.03 2.95
N HIS A 227 -22.57 -5.05 2.45
CA HIS A 227 -21.98 -6.36 2.19
C HIS A 227 -20.87 -6.27 1.12
N ARG A 228 -21.16 -5.64 -0.02
CA ARG A 228 -20.15 -5.43 -1.09
C ARG A 228 -18.94 -4.68 -0.59
N TYR A 229 -19.15 -3.62 0.19
CA TYR A 229 -18.06 -2.83 0.75
C TYR A 229 -17.17 -3.64 1.72
N LEU A 230 -17.77 -4.48 2.58
CA LEU A 230 -17.04 -5.21 3.61
C LEU A 230 -16.39 -6.50 3.11
N ILE A 231 -17.03 -7.21 2.18
CA ILE A 231 -16.68 -8.59 1.82
C ILE A 231 -16.45 -8.76 0.31
N GLY A 232 -16.91 -7.81 -0.52
CA GLY A 232 -16.86 -7.90 -1.98
C GLY A 232 -18.14 -8.47 -2.60
N ILE A 233 -18.10 -8.69 -3.92
CA ILE A 233 -19.24 -9.18 -4.67
C ILE A 233 -19.23 -10.71 -4.65
N PRO A 234 -20.26 -11.39 -4.10
CA PRO A 234 -20.27 -12.85 -3.96
C PRO A 234 -20.25 -13.60 -5.29
N ASP A 235 -20.89 -13.06 -6.31
CA ASP A 235 -21.26 -13.76 -7.53
C ASP A 235 -20.54 -13.26 -8.78
N ASN A 236 -19.35 -12.68 -8.67
CA ASN A 236 -18.59 -12.36 -9.86
C ASN A 236 -17.97 -13.66 -10.41
N PRO A 237 -18.45 -14.19 -11.57
CA PRO A 237 -17.92 -15.41 -12.15
C PRO A 237 -16.49 -15.25 -12.68
N THR A 238 -15.98 -14.03 -12.75
CA THR A 238 -14.58 -13.77 -13.03
C THR A 238 -13.78 -14.00 -11.74
N GLU A 239 -12.64 -14.66 -11.85
CA GLU A 239 -11.76 -15.12 -10.77
C GLU A 239 -11.25 -14.02 -9.81
N GLN A 240 -11.74 -12.79 -9.91
CA GLN A 240 -11.27 -11.60 -9.21
C GLN A 240 -12.18 -11.13 -8.07
N SER A 241 -13.12 -11.94 -7.61
CA SER A 241 -13.82 -11.62 -6.37
C SER A 241 -12.83 -11.69 -5.21
N TRP A 242 -12.40 -10.51 -4.68
CA TRP A 242 -11.49 -10.47 -3.54
C TRP A 242 -12.05 -11.19 -2.30
N GLN A 243 -13.37 -11.43 -2.24
CA GLN A 243 -14.00 -12.28 -1.24
C GLN A 243 -13.40 -13.70 -1.24
N GLY A 244 -13.16 -14.29 -2.42
CA GLY A 244 -12.54 -15.60 -2.55
C GLY A 244 -11.09 -15.67 -2.05
N SER A 245 -10.45 -14.52 -1.88
CA SER A 245 -9.08 -14.41 -1.36
C SER A 245 -9.01 -14.22 0.15
N LEU A 246 -10.15 -13.97 0.83
CA LEU A 246 -10.18 -13.75 2.28
C LEU A 246 -10.04 -15.05 3.06
N PHE A 247 -9.26 -14.99 4.16
CA PHE A 247 -9.10 -16.08 5.13
C PHE A 247 -8.62 -17.42 4.51
N ARG A 248 -7.83 -17.35 3.44
CA ARG A 248 -7.29 -18.51 2.73
C ARG A 248 -5.99 -19.00 3.38
N PHE A 249 -6.11 -19.57 4.58
CA PHE A 249 -4.97 -20.18 5.29
C PHE A 249 -4.47 -21.47 4.61
N ASP A 250 -5.33 -22.17 3.89
CA ASP A 250 -5.03 -23.36 3.11
C ASP A 250 -4.07 -23.08 1.93
N ASP A 251 -4.18 -21.88 1.32
CA ASP A 251 -3.35 -21.50 0.18
C ASP A 251 -1.98 -20.90 0.56
N MET A 252 -1.71 -20.69 1.85
CA MET A 252 -0.44 -20.08 2.30
C MET A 252 0.80 -20.80 1.77
N TRP A 253 0.72 -22.13 1.63
CA TRP A 253 1.83 -22.94 1.17
C TRP A 253 1.99 -22.91 -0.35
N HIS A 254 0.89 -22.82 -1.08
CA HIS A 254 0.90 -22.67 -2.54
C HIS A 254 1.40 -21.28 -2.94
N GLU A 255 1.02 -20.24 -2.19
CA GLU A 255 1.41 -18.84 -2.40
C GLU A 255 2.63 -18.42 -1.54
N LYS A 256 3.58 -19.34 -1.36
CA LYS A 256 4.77 -19.14 -0.52
C LYS A 256 5.58 -17.89 -0.87
N ASN A 257 5.58 -17.46 -2.14
CA ASN A 257 6.33 -16.30 -2.59
C ASN A 257 5.73 -15.00 -2.02
N SER A 258 4.41 -14.83 -2.05
CA SER A 258 3.74 -13.67 -1.50
C SER A 258 3.78 -13.65 0.04
N VAL A 259 3.73 -14.83 0.69
CA VAL A 259 4.00 -14.95 2.12
C VAL A 259 5.45 -14.57 2.44
N GLY A 260 6.41 -15.02 1.63
CA GLY A 260 7.82 -14.63 1.75
C GLY A 260 8.03 -13.12 1.67
N LEU A 261 7.36 -12.44 0.73
CA LEU A 261 7.39 -10.97 0.63
C LEU A 261 6.82 -10.29 1.89
N LEU A 262 5.73 -10.83 2.45
CA LEU A 262 5.21 -10.32 3.73
C LEU A 262 6.23 -10.48 4.86
N MET A 263 6.97 -11.62 4.91
CA MET A 263 8.00 -11.83 5.94
C MET A 263 9.16 -10.84 5.83
N LEU A 264 9.47 -10.30 4.64
CA LEU A 264 10.47 -9.24 4.49
C LEU A 264 10.10 -7.98 5.30
N SER A 265 8.82 -7.72 5.50
CA SER A 265 8.33 -6.60 6.32
C SER A 265 8.53 -6.79 7.83
N LEU A 266 8.94 -7.99 8.25
CA LEU A 266 9.31 -8.27 9.63
C LEU A 266 10.83 -8.16 9.88
N LEU A 267 11.64 -7.99 8.83
CA LEU A 267 13.10 -7.90 9.00
C LEU A 267 13.48 -6.63 9.76
N GLY A 268 13.97 -6.82 10.99
CA GLY A 268 14.40 -5.72 11.85
C GLY A 268 13.73 -5.75 13.23
N PRO A 269 13.49 -4.58 13.85
CA PRO A 269 12.86 -4.51 15.16
C PRO A 269 11.42 -5.04 15.17
N GLN A 270 10.75 -5.11 14.02
CA GLN A 270 9.40 -5.62 13.85
C GLN A 270 9.28 -7.10 14.26
N LEU A 271 10.25 -7.94 13.88
CA LEU A 271 10.27 -9.36 14.25
C LEU A 271 10.39 -9.52 15.76
N VAL A 272 11.27 -8.74 16.41
CA VAL A 272 11.43 -8.76 17.86
C VAL A 272 10.12 -8.37 18.55
N ALA A 273 9.44 -7.35 18.02
CA ALA A 273 8.14 -6.91 18.54
C ALA A 273 7.05 -7.95 18.38
N LEU A 274 7.01 -8.66 17.25
CA LEU A 274 6.01 -9.68 16.98
C LEU A 274 6.13 -10.87 17.96
N VAL A 275 7.38 -11.31 18.21
CA VAL A 275 7.67 -12.49 19.04
C VAL A 275 7.60 -12.18 20.55
N LEU A 276 8.03 -10.99 20.96
CA LEU A 276 8.10 -10.62 22.38
C LEU A 276 6.81 -9.93 22.85
N PHE A 277 6.01 -10.66 23.61
CA PHE A 277 4.78 -10.09 24.19
C PHE A 277 5.07 -8.92 25.14
N PRO A 278 4.50 -7.73 24.91
CA PRO A 278 4.78 -6.54 25.70
C PRO A 278 4.20 -6.62 27.12
N ARG A 279 4.97 -6.19 28.12
CA ARG A 279 4.51 -6.10 29.52
C ARG A 279 3.60 -4.90 29.77
N SER A 280 3.83 -3.77 29.11
CA SER A 280 3.05 -2.55 29.26
C SER A 280 1.67 -2.68 28.62
N ARG A 281 0.59 -2.27 29.32
CA ARG A 281 -0.78 -2.27 28.80
C ARG A 281 -0.90 -1.42 27.52
N ARG A 282 -0.20 -0.28 27.44
CA ARG A 282 -0.21 0.60 26.25
C ARG A 282 0.42 -0.10 25.03
N LEU A 283 1.56 -0.75 25.23
CA LEU A 283 2.22 -1.50 24.16
C LEU A 283 1.43 -2.76 23.77
N ARG A 284 0.74 -3.42 24.71
CA ARG A 284 -0.12 -4.57 24.42
C ARG A 284 -1.25 -4.21 23.47
N LEU A 285 -1.87 -3.03 23.63
CA LEU A 285 -2.92 -2.57 22.72
C LEU A 285 -2.41 -2.47 21.28
N LEU A 286 -1.25 -1.81 21.08
CA LEU A 286 -0.63 -1.68 19.76
C LEU A 286 -0.20 -3.05 19.21
N TRP A 287 0.30 -3.92 20.06
CA TRP A 287 0.69 -5.28 19.68
C TRP A 287 -0.49 -6.12 19.23
N CYS A 288 -1.61 -6.09 19.96
CA CYS A 288 -2.83 -6.79 19.54
C CYS A 288 -3.32 -6.30 18.16
N ALA A 289 -3.29 -4.99 17.92
CA ALA A 289 -3.66 -4.44 16.62
C ALA A 289 -2.72 -4.92 15.49
N ALA A 290 -1.41 -4.90 15.75
CA ALA A 290 -0.43 -5.36 14.78
C ALA A 290 -0.54 -6.86 14.49
N VAL A 291 -0.79 -7.68 15.52
CA VAL A 291 -0.97 -9.13 15.36
C VAL A 291 -2.24 -9.47 14.58
N LEU A 292 -3.37 -8.81 14.88
CA LEU A 292 -4.60 -9.00 14.10
C LEU A 292 -4.40 -8.59 12.64
N ASN A 293 -3.71 -7.47 12.41
CA ASN A 293 -3.37 -7.03 11.06
C ASN A 293 -2.45 -8.04 10.34
N PHE A 294 -1.46 -8.59 11.04
CA PHE A 294 -0.56 -9.62 10.50
C PHE A 294 -1.32 -10.88 10.13
N ILE A 295 -2.21 -11.38 11.01
CA ILE A 295 -3.04 -12.56 10.75
C ILE A 295 -3.90 -12.33 9.51
N PHE A 296 -4.52 -11.15 9.39
CA PHE A 296 -5.28 -10.80 8.19
C PHE A 296 -4.40 -10.82 6.95
N ALA A 297 -3.26 -10.12 6.96
CA ALA A 297 -2.36 -10.05 5.81
C ALA A 297 -1.82 -11.43 5.38
N VAL A 298 -1.56 -12.33 6.32
CA VAL A 298 -1.16 -13.71 6.03
C VAL A 298 -2.29 -14.48 5.36
N SER A 299 -3.53 -14.30 5.83
CA SER A 299 -4.71 -15.06 5.35
C SER A 299 -5.32 -14.51 4.06
N TYR A 300 -4.93 -13.31 3.64
CA TYR A 300 -5.45 -12.69 2.42
C TYR A 300 -4.59 -13.10 1.22
N ASN A 301 -5.20 -13.88 0.31
CA ASN A 301 -4.46 -14.50 -0.80
C ASN A 301 -4.34 -13.57 -2.02
N VAL A 302 -3.40 -12.62 -1.94
CA VAL A 302 -3.00 -11.71 -3.02
C VAL A 302 -1.47 -11.61 -3.09
N THR A 303 -0.93 -11.26 -4.25
CA THR A 303 0.51 -11.22 -4.49
C THR A 303 1.23 -10.21 -3.59
N ASP A 304 0.64 -9.06 -3.38
CA ASP A 304 1.18 -7.94 -2.62
C ASP A 304 0.60 -7.83 -1.21
N ARG A 305 0.22 -8.98 -0.60
CA ARG A 305 -0.37 -9.03 0.76
C ARG A 305 0.41 -8.27 1.84
N PHE A 306 1.69 -8.00 1.61
CA PHE A 306 2.51 -7.20 2.52
C PHE A 306 2.04 -5.73 2.63
N THR A 307 1.34 -5.20 1.63
CA THR A 307 0.79 -3.84 1.64
C THR A 307 -0.32 -3.70 2.68
N PHE A 308 -1.11 -4.74 2.89
CA PHE A 308 -2.16 -4.80 3.91
C PHE A 308 -1.60 -4.83 5.34
N PHE A 309 -0.33 -5.18 5.50
CA PHE A 309 0.33 -5.21 6.80
C PHE A 309 0.91 -3.85 7.24
N LEU A 310 0.84 -2.82 6.42
CA LEU A 310 1.48 -1.52 6.67
C LEU A 310 1.19 -0.94 8.07
N PRO A 311 -0.08 -0.84 8.54
CA PRO A 311 -0.37 -0.34 9.89
C PRO A 311 0.31 -1.18 10.97
N GLY A 312 0.25 -2.50 10.85
CA GLY A 312 0.89 -3.43 11.77
C GLY A 312 2.41 -3.25 11.83
N ALA A 313 3.05 -3.11 10.68
CA ALA A 313 4.50 -2.89 10.59
C ALA A 313 4.94 -1.59 11.28
N VAL A 314 4.17 -0.51 11.11
CA VAL A 314 4.42 0.78 11.81
C VAL A 314 4.29 0.60 13.32
N LEU A 315 3.23 -0.05 13.81
CA LEU A 315 3.03 -0.29 15.24
C LEU A 315 4.13 -1.19 15.83
N LEU A 316 4.53 -2.25 15.11
CA LEU A 316 5.64 -3.12 15.53
C LEU A 316 6.98 -2.40 15.52
N SER A 317 7.21 -1.43 14.62
CA SER A 317 8.43 -0.62 14.62
C SER A 317 8.59 0.15 15.92
N ILE A 318 7.50 0.75 16.42
CA ILE A 318 7.51 1.48 17.71
C ILE A 318 7.83 0.53 18.86
N ILE A 319 7.13 -0.60 18.93
CA ILE A 319 7.28 -1.60 20.01
C ILE A 319 8.70 -2.19 19.98
N GLY A 320 9.16 -2.60 18.80
CA GLY A 320 10.44 -3.27 18.62
C GLY A 320 11.63 -2.38 18.98
N VAL A 321 11.61 -1.12 18.55
CA VAL A 321 12.66 -0.16 18.89
C VAL A 321 12.72 0.06 20.42
N ILE A 322 11.57 0.20 21.09
CA ILE A 322 11.52 0.35 22.54
C ILE A 322 12.13 -0.88 23.24
N HIS A 323 11.75 -2.08 22.83
CA HIS A 323 12.23 -3.34 23.43
C HIS A 323 13.73 -3.54 23.19
N VAL A 324 14.17 -3.42 21.93
CA VAL A 324 15.57 -3.69 21.55
C VAL A 324 16.49 -2.65 22.19
N GLN A 325 16.12 -1.36 22.17
CA GLN A 325 16.95 -0.32 22.77
C GLN A 325 17.06 -0.52 24.30
N ALA A 326 15.97 -0.88 24.98
CA ALA A 326 16.01 -1.19 26.42
C ALA A 326 16.89 -2.41 26.74
N TRP A 327 16.90 -3.42 25.85
CA TRP A 327 17.76 -4.59 25.98
C TRP A 327 19.23 -4.25 25.73
N LEU A 328 19.55 -3.48 24.68
CA LEU A 328 20.91 -3.04 24.35
C LEU A 328 21.48 -2.11 25.43
N ALA A 329 20.66 -1.22 25.98
CA ALA A 329 21.09 -0.33 27.06
C ALA A 329 21.56 -1.11 28.30
N ARG A 330 20.85 -2.18 28.66
CA ARG A 330 21.27 -3.09 29.78
C ARG A 330 22.59 -3.78 29.49
N ARG A 331 22.96 -3.96 28.21
CA ARG A 331 24.21 -4.58 27.76
C ARG A 331 25.30 -3.56 27.44
N LYS A 332 25.10 -2.28 27.80
CA LYS A 332 26.02 -1.16 27.48
C LYS A 332 26.31 -0.99 25.98
N ALA A 333 25.44 -1.52 25.12
CA ALA A 333 25.57 -1.52 23.66
C ALA A 333 24.53 -0.61 22.97
N ALA A 334 24.08 0.45 23.65
CA ALA A 334 22.99 1.33 23.15
C ALA A 334 23.27 1.96 21.79
N VAL A 335 24.53 2.13 21.41
CA VAL A 335 24.94 2.65 20.08
C VAL A 335 24.51 1.73 18.93
N VAL A 336 24.42 0.43 19.15
CA VAL A 336 24.00 -0.55 18.15
C VAL A 336 22.54 -0.32 17.72
N ALA A 337 21.72 0.32 18.59
CA ALA A 337 20.34 0.66 18.27
C ALA A 337 20.20 1.56 17.02
N TYR A 338 21.23 2.34 16.67
CA TYR A 338 21.23 3.17 15.45
C TYR A 338 21.31 2.34 14.16
N ALA A 339 21.81 1.12 14.21
CA ALA A 339 21.87 0.22 13.07
C ALA A 339 20.53 -0.51 12.80
N LEU A 340 19.62 -0.58 13.80
CA LEU A 340 18.38 -1.33 13.70
C LEU A 340 17.49 -0.95 12.50
N PRO A 341 17.31 0.34 12.16
CA PRO A 341 16.49 0.72 11.01
C PRO A 341 17.00 0.16 9.68
N PHE A 342 18.30 -0.10 9.57
CA PHE A 342 18.94 -0.59 8.33
C PHE A 342 18.98 -2.11 8.21
N SER A 343 18.66 -2.86 9.26
CA SER A 343 18.74 -4.33 9.23
C SER A 343 17.88 -4.95 8.13
N GLY A 344 16.65 -4.45 7.91
CA GLY A 344 15.78 -4.88 6.81
C GLY A 344 16.38 -4.56 5.43
N PRO A 345 16.60 -3.27 5.09
CA PRO A 345 17.18 -2.87 3.81
C PRO A 345 18.49 -3.58 3.47
N VAL A 346 19.42 -3.67 4.41
CA VAL A 346 20.71 -4.33 4.19
C VAL A 346 20.54 -5.81 3.86
N THR A 347 19.70 -6.52 4.63
CA THR A 347 19.44 -7.94 4.37
C THR A 347 18.79 -8.14 3.01
N ILE A 348 17.75 -7.35 2.69
CA ILE A 348 17.02 -7.45 1.43
C ILE A 348 17.92 -7.15 0.23
N LEU A 349 18.69 -6.06 0.29
CA LEU A 349 19.61 -5.69 -0.78
C LEU A 349 20.74 -6.71 -0.95
N ALA A 350 21.23 -7.33 0.14
CA ALA A 350 22.21 -8.39 0.06
C ALA A 350 21.65 -9.64 -0.65
N VAL A 351 20.42 -10.06 -0.29
CA VAL A 351 19.76 -11.20 -0.96
C VAL A 351 19.46 -10.87 -2.43
N TYR A 352 19.01 -9.65 -2.71
CA TYR A 352 18.77 -9.20 -4.07
C TYR A 352 20.07 -9.17 -4.91
N ALA A 353 21.18 -8.74 -4.34
CA ALA A 353 22.47 -8.76 -5.03
C ALA A 353 22.92 -10.18 -5.43
N VAL A 354 22.66 -11.18 -4.57
CA VAL A 354 22.89 -12.59 -4.90
C VAL A 354 22.01 -13.05 -6.07
N TYR A 355 20.73 -12.69 -6.06
CA TYR A 355 19.83 -12.97 -7.18
C TYR A 355 20.31 -12.26 -8.47
N ALA A 356 20.57 -10.98 -8.42
CA ALA A 356 20.99 -10.17 -9.56
C ALA A 356 22.34 -10.61 -10.16
N SER A 357 23.20 -11.29 -9.38
CA SER A 357 24.45 -11.90 -9.87
C SER A 357 24.23 -13.16 -10.70
N GLY A 358 22.99 -13.69 -10.77
CA GLY A 358 22.68 -14.95 -11.44
C GLY A 358 23.09 -16.21 -10.66
N ALA A 359 23.58 -16.06 -9.42
CA ALA A 359 23.95 -17.21 -8.57
C ALA A 359 22.75 -18.03 -8.13
N VAL A 360 21.55 -17.42 -8.14
CA VAL A 360 20.28 -18.07 -7.82
C VAL A 360 19.25 -17.70 -8.89
N SER A 361 18.59 -18.70 -9.45
CA SER A 361 17.43 -18.52 -10.34
C SER A 361 16.16 -18.92 -9.59
N LEU A 362 15.14 -18.07 -9.65
CA LEU A 362 13.81 -18.39 -9.11
C LEU A 362 12.91 -18.81 -10.27
N PRO A 363 12.28 -19.99 -10.19
CA PRO A 363 11.38 -20.43 -11.25
C PRO A 363 10.16 -19.50 -11.31
N THR A 364 9.86 -19.02 -12.51
CA THR A 364 8.64 -18.27 -12.81
C THR A 364 7.65 -19.24 -13.47
N HIS A 365 6.44 -19.32 -12.97
CA HIS A 365 5.38 -20.16 -13.55
C HIS A 365 4.53 -19.40 -14.58
N LYS A 366 4.82 -18.12 -14.79
CA LYS A 366 4.05 -17.21 -15.63
C LYS A 366 4.96 -16.60 -16.67
N GLU A 367 4.42 -16.26 -17.82
CA GLU A 367 5.14 -15.50 -18.83
C GLU A 367 5.58 -14.16 -18.24
N ALA A 368 6.89 -13.89 -18.31
CA ALA A 368 7.46 -12.65 -17.83
C ALA A 368 7.00 -11.48 -18.73
N LEU A 369 6.63 -10.36 -18.12
CA LEU A 369 6.42 -9.13 -18.87
C LEU A 369 7.77 -8.59 -19.35
N PRO A 370 7.88 -8.11 -20.59
CA PRO A 370 9.08 -7.45 -21.08
C PRO A 370 9.50 -6.31 -20.15
N PHE A 371 10.78 -6.23 -19.86
CA PHE A 371 11.43 -5.24 -19.00
C PHE A 371 11.07 -5.33 -17.50
N ARG A 372 10.07 -6.12 -17.09
CA ARG A 372 9.67 -6.27 -15.70
C ARG A 372 10.39 -7.45 -15.04
N ASP A 373 11.12 -7.16 -13.98
CA ASP A 373 11.61 -8.14 -13.02
C ASP A 373 10.76 -8.06 -11.74
N ASP A 374 9.93 -9.08 -11.50
CA ASP A 374 9.06 -9.14 -10.33
C ASP A 374 9.86 -9.18 -9.01
N ILE A 375 11.06 -9.77 -9.03
CA ILE A 375 11.94 -9.80 -7.85
C ILE A 375 12.44 -8.39 -7.54
N HIS A 376 12.89 -7.65 -8.54
CA HIS A 376 13.24 -6.24 -8.37
C HIS A 376 12.01 -5.44 -7.88
N TYR A 377 10.89 -5.56 -8.57
CA TYR A 377 9.69 -4.77 -8.32
C TYR A 377 9.13 -4.94 -6.91
N PHE A 378 8.99 -6.19 -6.44
CA PHE A 378 8.37 -6.49 -5.15
C PHE A 378 9.37 -6.57 -3.99
N MET A 379 10.58 -7.09 -4.22
CA MET A 379 11.53 -7.37 -3.15
C MET A 379 12.47 -6.22 -2.87
N ALA A 380 12.90 -5.45 -3.89
CA ALA A 380 13.94 -4.44 -3.77
C ALA A 380 13.43 -2.99 -3.91
N PRO A 381 12.44 -2.54 -3.12
CA PRO A 381 11.82 -1.22 -3.29
C PRO A 381 12.77 -0.05 -3.02
N TYR A 382 13.93 -0.33 -2.45
CA TYR A 382 15.00 0.64 -2.16
C TYR A 382 15.73 1.11 -3.42
N LEU A 383 15.53 0.42 -4.53
CA LEU A 383 16.06 0.74 -5.85
C LEU A 383 14.95 1.27 -6.75
N ARG A 384 15.25 2.32 -7.50
CA ARG A 384 14.25 2.91 -8.40
C ARG A 384 13.93 1.95 -9.54
N ASP A 385 12.65 1.66 -9.74
CA ASP A 385 12.15 0.88 -10.86
C ASP A 385 11.63 1.80 -11.98
N ARG A 386 12.09 1.58 -13.22
CA ARG A 386 11.65 2.25 -14.45
C ARG A 386 11.11 1.27 -15.50
N SER A 387 10.88 0.04 -15.11
CA SER A 387 10.46 -1.01 -16.04
C SER A 387 9.14 -0.69 -16.75
N ALA A 388 8.18 -0.11 -16.03
CA ALA A 388 6.89 0.31 -16.62
C ALA A 388 7.06 1.40 -17.68
N GLU A 389 7.93 2.38 -17.44
CA GLU A 389 8.25 3.46 -18.38
C GLU A 389 8.88 2.89 -19.67
N THR A 390 9.86 1.99 -19.53
CA THR A 390 10.51 1.32 -20.66
C THR A 390 9.53 0.48 -21.48
N PHE A 391 8.66 -0.28 -20.79
CA PHE A 391 7.62 -1.09 -21.41
C PHE A 391 6.66 -0.23 -22.26
N VAL A 392 6.18 0.87 -21.73
CA VAL A 392 5.27 1.78 -22.41
C VAL A 392 5.93 2.42 -23.65
N HIS A 393 7.17 2.91 -23.52
CA HIS A 393 7.88 3.48 -24.67
C HIS A 393 8.09 2.47 -25.80
N SER A 394 8.26 1.19 -25.49
CA SER A 394 8.34 0.15 -26.51
C SER A 394 7.00 -0.05 -27.23
N TYR A 395 5.87 0.05 -26.54
CA TYR A 395 4.54 0.05 -27.17
C TYR A 395 4.30 1.32 -28.02
N GLU A 396 4.77 2.47 -27.57
CA GLU A 396 4.65 3.71 -28.32
C GLU A 396 5.35 3.62 -29.69
N GLN A 397 6.43 2.85 -29.78
CA GLN A 397 7.16 2.58 -31.01
C GLN A 397 6.53 1.47 -31.88
N SER A 398 5.89 0.46 -31.27
CA SER A 398 5.41 -0.75 -31.94
C SER A 398 3.95 -0.66 -32.36
N ALA A 399 3.09 -0.03 -31.56
CA ALA A 399 1.66 0.06 -31.82
C ALA A 399 1.31 1.41 -32.51
N PRO A 400 0.74 1.42 -33.73
CA PRO A 400 0.38 2.67 -34.39
C PRO A 400 -0.79 3.39 -33.72
N GLN A 401 -1.05 4.63 -34.11
CA GLN A 401 -2.23 5.35 -33.64
C GLN A 401 -3.51 4.63 -34.10
N GLY A 402 -4.53 4.63 -33.24
CA GLY A 402 -5.77 3.90 -33.45
C GLY A 402 -5.72 2.44 -33.05
N ALA A 403 -4.55 1.87 -32.75
CA ALA A 403 -4.41 0.47 -32.36
C ALA A 403 -5.12 0.15 -31.05
N LEU A 404 -5.54 -1.11 -30.90
CA LEU A 404 -6.02 -1.69 -29.66
C LEU A 404 -4.85 -2.41 -28.94
N ILE A 405 -4.64 -2.14 -27.67
CA ILE A 405 -3.71 -2.87 -26.81
C ILE A 405 -4.51 -3.58 -25.73
N VAL A 406 -4.52 -4.91 -25.79
CA VAL A 406 -5.19 -5.77 -24.82
C VAL A 406 -4.18 -6.23 -23.77
N ALA A 407 -4.55 -6.14 -22.52
CA ALA A 407 -3.64 -6.43 -21.41
C ALA A 407 -4.38 -7.05 -20.23
N ASP A 408 -3.69 -7.88 -19.46
CA ASP A 408 -4.15 -8.25 -18.12
C ASP A 408 -3.93 -7.08 -17.14
N TRP A 409 -4.40 -7.25 -15.91
CA TRP A 409 -4.37 -6.22 -14.87
C TRP A 409 -3.00 -5.55 -14.67
N THR A 410 -1.92 -6.35 -14.69
CA THR A 410 -0.57 -5.83 -14.40
C THR A 410 -0.09 -4.81 -15.43
N PRO A 411 0.01 -5.13 -16.74
CA PRO A 411 0.41 -4.17 -17.75
C PRO A 411 -0.66 -3.11 -18.04
N ASN A 412 -1.95 -3.40 -17.81
CA ASN A 412 -3.03 -2.43 -17.99
C ASN A 412 -2.81 -1.15 -17.15
N GLY A 413 -2.39 -1.30 -15.89
CA GLY A 413 -2.05 -0.14 -15.05
C GLY A 413 -0.96 0.73 -15.68
N ALA A 414 0.12 0.13 -16.19
CA ALA A 414 1.20 0.87 -16.85
C ALA A 414 0.72 1.60 -18.11
N LEU A 415 -0.07 0.94 -18.94
CA LEU A 415 -0.61 1.51 -20.19
C LEU A 415 -1.58 2.66 -19.91
N ARG A 416 -2.51 2.51 -18.97
CA ARG A 416 -3.48 3.54 -18.60
C ARG A 416 -2.80 4.75 -17.94
N SER A 417 -1.85 4.53 -17.01
CA SER A 417 -1.09 5.64 -16.41
C SER A 417 -0.22 6.38 -17.44
N ALA A 418 0.23 5.69 -18.49
CA ALA A 418 0.91 6.31 -19.61
C ALA A 418 -0.01 7.25 -20.39
N GLN A 419 -1.27 6.84 -20.64
CA GLN A 419 -2.27 7.73 -21.29
C GLN A 419 -2.54 8.96 -20.43
N ALA A 420 -2.73 8.77 -19.12
CA ALA A 420 -2.86 9.88 -18.18
C ALA A 420 -1.66 10.84 -18.18
N SER A 421 -0.48 10.32 -18.52
CA SER A 421 0.78 11.08 -18.63
C SER A 421 1.02 11.66 -20.03
N GLY A 422 0.08 11.47 -20.97
CA GLY A 422 0.15 12.03 -22.33
C GLY A 422 0.89 11.17 -23.35
N LEU A 423 1.29 9.93 -22.99
CA LEU A 423 1.81 8.91 -23.91
C LEU A 423 0.67 8.06 -24.50
N LEU A 424 0.97 7.21 -25.46
CA LEU A 424 0.01 6.29 -26.09
C LEU A 424 -1.30 6.96 -26.56
N LYS A 425 -1.26 8.26 -26.89
CA LYS A 425 -2.43 9.00 -27.37
C LYS A 425 -3.03 8.36 -28.62
N GLY A 426 -4.37 8.34 -28.67
CA GLY A 426 -5.11 7.77 -29.81
C GLY A 426 -5.08 6.25 -29.91
N ARG A 427 -4.56 5.54 -28.90
CA ARG A 427 -4.64 4.07 -28.78
C ARG A 427 -5.72 3.69 -27.80
N THR A 428 -6.39 2.57 -28.04
CA THR A 428 -7.38 2.01 -27.11
C THR A 428 -6.69 1.00 -26.22
N ILE A 429 -6.91 1.07 -24.91
CA ILE A 429 -6.40 0.10 -23.94
C ILE A 429 -7.60 -0.63 -23.34
N ALA A 430 -7.56 -1.97 -23.36
CA ALA A 430 -8.61 -2.82 -22.83
C ALA A 430 -8.06 -3.93 -21.95
N LEU A 431 -8.83 -4.32 -20.92
CA LEU A 431 -8.58 -5.55 -20.18
C LEU A 431 -8.98 -6.76 -21.04
N CYS A 432 -8.30 -7.90 -20.86
CA CYS A 432 -8.57 -9.14 -21.58
C CYS A 432 -10.03 -9.59 -21.44
N GLU A 433 -10.62 -9.45 -20.26
CA GLU A 433 -12.00 -9.82 -19.98
C GLU A 433 -13.03 -8.89 -20.63
N GLY A 434 -12.66 -7.66 -20.92
CA GLY A 434 -13.52 -6.63 -21.51
C GLY A 434 -13.22 -6.30 -22.97
N ALA A 435 -12.24 -6.96 -23.57
CA ALA A 435 -11.85 -6.68 -24.96
C ALA A 435 -12.92 -7.18 -25.95
N GLN A 436 -13.76 -6.27 -26.40
CA GLN A 436 -14.77 -6.52 -27.42
C GLN A 436 -14.28 -6.02 -28.78
N ASP A 437 -14.78 -6.63 -29.85
CA ASP A 437 -14.60 -6.18 -31.25
C ASP A 437 -13.11 -6.09 -31.67
N ILE A 438 -12.28 -7.03 -31.25
CA ILE A 438 -10.85 -7.08 -31.66
C ILE A 438 -10.72 -7.16 -33.17
N GLU A 439 -11.62 -7.89 -33.82
CA GLU A 439 -11.64 -8.13 -35.28
C GLU A 439 -11.69 -6.81 -36.08
N SER A 440 -12.35 -5.77 -35.58
CA SER A 440 -12.39 -4.46 -36.28
C SER A 440 -11.01 -3.81 -36.33
N TYR A 441 -10.17 -4.05 -35.35
CA TYR A 441 -8.79 -3.52 -35.31
C TYR A 441 -7.83 -4.30 -36.19
N LEU A 442 -8.05 -5.62 -36.39
CA LEU A 442 -7.17 -6.45 -37.21
C LEU A 442 -7.14 -5.99 -38.68
N ASN A 443 -8.27 -5.47 -39.19
CA ASN A 443 -8.39 -4.97 -40.56
C ASN A 443 -7.99 -3.48 -40.68
N GLY A 444 -7.49 -2.88 -39.66
CA GLY A 444 -7.15 -1.47 -39.57
C GLY A 444 -5.81 -1.20 -38.88
N PRO A 445 -5.80 -0.47 -37.76
CA PRO A 445 -4.57 -0.04 -37.11
C PRO A 445 -3.84 -1.14 -36.34
N GLY A 446 -4.41 -2.34 -36.21
CA GLY A 446 -3.84 -3.47 -35.51
C GLY A 446 -4.32 -3.65 -34.08
N ALA A 447 -4.24 -4.88 -33.61
CA ALA A 447 -4.52 -5.26 -32.24
C ALA A 447 -3.26 -5.95 -31.61
N PHE A 448 -2.98 -5.64 -30.37
CA PHE A 448 -1.77 -6.08 -29.66
C PHE A 448 -2.16 -6.72 -28.34
N LEU A 449 -1.39 -7.72 -27.89
CA LEU A 449 -1.56 -8.41 -26.63
C LEU A 449 -0.29 -8.27 -25.79
N ALA A 450 -0.41 -7.85 -24.53
CA ALA A 450 0.76 -7.60 -23.68
C ALA A 450 1.49 -8.90 -23.27
N ARG A 451 0.72 -9.94 -22.94
CA ARG A 451 1.21 -11.32 -22.68
C ARG A 451 0.05 -12.30 -22.74
N THR A 452 0.36 -13.58 -22.93
CA THR A 452 -0.65 -14.65 -23.02
C THR A 452 -1.17 -15.12 -21.66
N SER A 453 -0.31 -15.11 -20.63
CA SER A 453 -0.65 -15.51 -19.28
C SER A 453 -1.83 -14.76 -18.73
N TYR A 454 -2.92 -15.07 -18.42
CA TYR A 454 -4.14 -14.36 -18.01
C TYR A 454 -5.04 -13.86 -19.14
N CYS A 455 -4.66 -14.06 -20.39
CA CYS A 455 -5.43 -13.66 -21.56
C CYS A 455 -5.68 -14.84 -22.50
N SER A 456 -5.82 -16.05 -21.98
CA SER A 456 -6.01 -17.28 -22.78
C SER A 456 -7.23 -17.18 -23.71
N SER A 457 -8.33 -16.54 -23.28
CA SER A 457 -9.51 -16.29 -24.12
C SER A 457 -9.20 -15.51 -25.39
N ILE A 458 -8.13 -14.70 -25.38
CA ILE A 458 -7.66 -13.94 -26.55
C ILE A 458 -6.63 -14.77 -27.33
N SER A 459 -5.59 -15.27 -26.65
CA SER A 459 -4.51 -16.01 -27.30
C SER A 459 -4.99 -17.29 -28.01
N ASP A 460 -6.08 -17.90 -27.54
CA ASP A 460 -6.66 -19.09 -28.17
C ASP A 460 -7.47 -18.76 -29.44
N ARG A 461 -7.90 -17.51 -29.63
CA ARG A 461 -8.72 -17.07 -30.78
C ARG A 461 -7.92 -16.56 -31.95
N PHE A 462 -6.72 -16.02 -31.71
CA PHE A 462 -5.91 -15.32 -32.70
C PHE A 462 -4.54 -15.95 -32.87
N ASP A 463 -3.94 -15.81 -34.07
CA ASP A 463 -2.53 -16.09 -34.27
C ASP A 463 -1.68 -14.97 -33.65
N LEU A 464 -0.55 -15.35 -33.03
CA LEU A 464 0.31 -14.44 -32.31
C LEU A 464 1.64 -14.23 -33.03
N GLN A 465 1.89 -13.01 -33.46
CA GLN A 465 3.21 -12.64 -33.96
C GLN A 465 4.00 -11.98 -32.81
N THR A 466 5.08 -12.61 -32.35
CA THR A 466 5.94 -12.08 -31.29
C THR A 466 6.60 -10.78 -31.72
N LEU A 467 6.56 -9.78 -30.84
CA LEU A 467 7.22 -8.48 -30.97
C LEU A 467 8.27 -8.30 -29.87
N ALA A 468 9.00 -7.19 -29.91
CA ALA A 468 9.89 -6.80 -28.82
C ALA A 468 9.14 -6.59 -27.49
N VAL A 469 7.84 -6.23 -27.56
CA VAL A 469 6.95 -6.03 -26.44
C VAL A 469 5.60 -6.72 -26.72
N GLY A 470 5.40 -7.90 -26.13
CA GLY A 470 4.17 -8.68 -26.32
C GLY A 470 3.99 -9.24 -27.73
N TYR A 471 2.76 -9.20 -28.24
CA TYR A 471 2.35 -9.85 -29.47
C TYR A 471 1.46 -8.93 -30.31
N GLU A 472 1.58 -9.02 -31.63
CA GLU A 472 0.56 -8.55 -32.59
C GLU A 472 -0.43 -9.69 -32.81
N LEU A 473 -1.72 -9.38 -32.74
CA LEU A 473 -2.80 -10.34 -33.04
C LEU A 473 -3.08 -10.40 -34.52
N ARG A 474 -3.29 -11.60 -35.07
CA ARG A 474 -3.66 -11.84 -36.47
C ARG A 474 -4.87 -12.77 -36.54
N ALA A 475 -5.67 -12.63 -37.56
CA ALA A 475 -6.75 -13.56 -37.83
C ALA A 475 -6.20 -14.96 -38.09
N LYS A 476 -6.83 -15.99 -37.50
CA LYS A 476 -6.56 -17.38 -37.79
C LYS A 476 -7.07 -17.79 -39.16
#